data_b93df4adb391aa9a61d4de142bb4cea3
#
_entry.id   b93df4adb391aa9a61d4de142bb4cea3
#
_cell.length_a   1.000
_cell.length_b   1.000
_cell.length_c   1.000
_cell.angle_alpha   90.00
_cell.angle_beta   90.00
_cell.angle_gamma   90.00
#
_symmetry.space_group_name_H-M   'P 1'
#
loop_
_entity.id
_entity.type
_entity.pdbx_description
1 polymer ?
#
loop_
_entity_poly.entity_id
_entity_poly.type
_entity_poly.pdbx_seq_one_letter_code
_entity_poly.pdbx_strand_id
1 'polypeptide(L)'
;MRLLKEVRNLMGSYHVKSGIYHFYRNEFKQAVDFFTKALKDDPSVGESDRKTARYFLTQTFMQSAEKFVAAGDLEGAAREFLRATEVSPDFPDIRFNLGRVYEGLDRVDDALAQYRRAIASNAHYDHARSALAFCLLRAGRNDEAVEAFAALIALRMRRLSEPYENGLQRLREGETAQAYECFREAFLSAPNKFEGHYREALTLLRSEQFEKALVELDAAIALGPNFGDLHNFRGVALCELGRVDDGIASFRRAVALSPDHSVARLNLAFALLRAGLFKDAEHVLEEVLVQEPSQSVASAKLEELKTGRIADTRRATGRGVAR
;
A
#
# COMPACT_ATOMS: atom_id res chain seq x y z
N MET A 1 -13.11 -7.87 -43.47
CA MET A 1 -12.71 -8.47 -42.15
C MET A 1 -11.98 -7.51 -41.20
N ARG A 2 -11.11 -6.59 -41.68
CA ARG A 2 -10.37 -5.62 -40.84
C ARG A 2 -11.30 -4.61 -40.17
N LEU A 3 -12.26 -4.04 -40.90
CA LEU A 3 -13.22 -3.04 -40.39
C LEU A 3 -14.14 -3.61 -39.31
N LEU A 4 -14.58 -4.86 -39.44
CA LEU A 4 -15.38 -5.55 -38.40
C LEU A 4 -14.57 -5.83 -37.09
N LYS A 5 -13.24 -6.02 -37.24
CA LYS A 5 -12.34 -6.22 -36.10
C LYS A 5 -12.07 -4.90 -35.35
N GLU A 6 -11.97 -3.78 -36.09
CA GLU A 6 -11.81 -2.45 -35.52
C GLU A 6 -13.10 -1.96 -34.85
N VAL A 7 -14.26 -2.17 -35.43
CA VAL A 7 -15.57 -1.86 -34.83
C VAL A 7 -15.80 -2.73 -33.60
N ARG A 8 -15.41 -3.99 -33.60
CA ARG A 8 -15.46 -4.91 -32.43
C ARG A 8 -14.55 -4.46 -31.32
N ASN A 9 -13.33 -4.00 -31.60
CA ASN A 9 -12.40 -3.44 -30.61
C ASN A 9 -12.92 -2.12 -30.04
N LEU A 10 -13.61 -1.29 -30.84
CA LEU A 10 -14.28 -0.08 -30.37
C LEU A 10 -15.45 -0.39 -29.43
N MET A 11 -16.21 -1.45 -29.65
CA MET A 11 -17.35 -1.83 -28.78
C MET A 11 -16.89 -2.40 -27.45
N GLY A 12 -15.82 -3.21 -27.39
CA GLY A 12 -15.23 -3.68 -26.14
C GLY A 12 -14.72 -2.51 -25.28
N SER A 13 -13.97 -1.61 -25.87
CA SER A 13 -13.55 -0.35 -25.24
C SER A 13 -14.75 0.53 -24.82
N TYR A 14 -15.89 0.49 -25.53
CA TYR A 14 -17.09 1.22 -25.16
C TYR A 14 -17.69 0.74 -23.85
N HIS A 15 -17.86 -0.57 -23.64
CA HIS A 15 -18.42 -1.09 -22.39
C HIS A 15 -17.54 -0.78 -21.19
N VAL A 16 -16.22 -0.89 -21.32
CA VAL A 16 -15.29 -0.54 -20.24
C VAL A 16 -15.37 0.96 -19.91
N LYS A 17 -15.33 1.83 -20.92
CA LYS A 17 -15.44 3.27 -20.74
C LYS A 17 -16.77 3.70 -20.10
N SER A 18 -17.87 3.13 -20.58
CA SER A 18 -19.20 3.40 -20.01
C SER A 18 -19.31 2.89 -18.58
N GLY A 19 -18.75 1.71 -18.28
CA GLY A 19 -18.69 1.19 -16.91
C GLY A 19 -17.91 2.12 -15.98
N ILE A 20 -16.74 2.60 -16.41
CA ILE A 20 -15.91 3.55 -15.66
C ILE A 20 -16.67 4.87 -15.44
N TYR A 21 -17.36 5.39 -16.46
CA TYR A 21 -18.17 6.60 -16.34
C TYR A 21 -19.24 6.46 -15.26
N HIS A 22 -20.02 5.36 -15.28
CA HIS A 22 -21.06 5.11 -14.27
C HIS A 22 -20.47 4.83 -12.88
N PHE A 23 -19.30 4.20 -12.79
CA PHE A 23 -18.59 3.96 -11.53
C PHE A 23 -18.27 5.29 -10.81
N TYR A 24 -17.66 6.25 -11.50
CA TYR A 24 -17.33 7.54 -10.91
C TYR A 24 -18.56 8.41 -10.58
N ARG A 25 -19.71 8.12 -11.16
CA ARG A 25 -20.99 8.74 -10.80
C ARG A 25 -21.71 8.02 -9.65
N ASN A 26 -21.11 6.96 -9.10
CA ASN A 26 -21.73 6.10 -8.08
C ASN A 26 -23.03 5.41 -8.56
N GLU A 27 -23.20 5.25 -9.86
CA GLU A 27 -24.32 4.56 -10.51
C GLU A 27 -23.96 3.08 -10.64
N PHE A 28 -23.83 2.37 -9.50
CA PHE A 28 -23.20 1.05 -9.41
C PHE A 28 -23.94 -0.03 -10.21
N LYS A 29 -25.26 0.03 -10.27
CA LYS A 29 -26.04 -0.93 -11.06
C LYS A 29 -25.67 -0.88 -12.54
N GLN A 30 -25.60 0.32 -13.12
CA GLN A 30 -25.20 0.52 -14.51
C GLN A 30 -23.74 0.14 -14.73
N ALA A 31 -22.85 0.50 -13.79
CA ALA A 31 -21.44 0.13 -13.86
C ALA A 31 -21.27 -1.40 -13.91
N VAL A 32 -21.95 -2.14 -13.04
CA VAL A 32 -21.96 -3.62 -13.04
C VAL A 32 -22.42 -4.18 -14.37
N ASP A 33 -23.54 -3.66 -14.94
CA ASP A 33 -24.07 -4.11 -16.21
C ASP A 33 -23.06 -3.94 -17.35
N PHE A 34 -22.40 -2.79 -17.43
CA PHE A 34 -21.39 -2.51 -18.45
C PHE A 34 -20.14 -3.36 -18.28
N PHE A 35 -19.59 -3.48 -17.07
CA PHE A 35 -18.41 -4.31 -16.84
C PHE A 35 -18.69 -5.80 -17.06
N THR A 36 -19.88 -6.28 -16.68
CA THR A 36 -20.29 -7.65 -16.94
C THR A 36 -20.40 -7.94 -18.44
N LYS A 37 -20.95 -6.99 -19.23
CA LYS A 37 -20.97 -7.11 -20.69
C LYS A 37 -19.55 -7.13 -21.29
N ALA A 38 -18.62 -6.33 -20.75
CA ALA A 38 -17.24 -6.33 -21.17
C ALA A 38 -16.52 -7.65 -20.86
N LEU A 39 -16.92 -8.37 -19.80
CA LEU A 39 -16.31 -9.63 -19.37
C LEU A 39 -16.95 -10.88 -19.99
N LYS A 40 -18.25 -10.80 -20.35
CA LYS A 40 -18.95 -11.89 -21.04
C LYS A 40 -18.35 -12.05 -22.43
N ASP A 41 -18.15 -13.29 -22.82
CA ASP A 41 -17.62 -13.87 -24.06
C ASP A 41 -17.61 -13.01 -25.35
N ASP A 42 -17.25 -11.75 -25.25
CA ASP A 42 -16.96 -10.91 -26.40
C ASP A 42 -15.48 -11.09 -26.77
N PRO A 43 -15.18 -11.86 -27.80
CA PRO A 43 -13.80 -12.07 -28.27
C PRO A 43 -13.13 -10.79 -28.78
N SER A 44 -13.89 -9.68 -28.87
CA SER A 44 -13.37 -8.38 -29.31
C SER A 44 -12.74 -7.59 -28.16
N VAL A 45 -13.04 -7.93 -26.90
CA VAL A 45 -12.45 -7.25 -25.72
C VAL A 45 -11.05 -7.80 -25.49
N GLY A 46 -10.05 -6.95 -25.64
CA GLY A 46 -8.65 -7.31 -25.39
C GLY A 46 -8.39 -7.66 -23.93
N GLU A 47 -7.32 -8.42 -23.68
CA GLU A 47 -6.97 -8.85 -22.32
C GLU A 47 -6.75 -7.67 -21.35
N SER A 48 -6.20 -6.56 -21.81
CA SER A 48 -6.04 -5.32 -21.06
C SER A 48 -7.39 -4.76 -20.61
N ASP A 49 -8.36 -4.71 -21.52
CA ASP A 49 -9.72 -4.23 -21.23
C ASP A 49 -10.45 -5.16 -20.27
N ARG A 50 -10.25 -6.47 -20.40
CA ARG A 50 -10.79 -7.48 -19.46
C ARG A 50 -10.22 -7.30 -18.06
N LYS A 51 -8.91 -7.05 -17.94
CA LYS A 51 -8.27 -6.75 -16.65
C LYS A 51 -8.85 -5.48 -16.03
N THR A 52 -8.97 -4.44 -16.83
CA THR A 52 -9.57 -3.16 -16.39
C THR A 52 -11.02 -3.33 -15.95
N ALA A 53 -11.84 -4.05 -16.75
CA ALA A 53 -13.25 -4.32 -16.41
C ALA A 53 -13.36 -5.13 -15.11
N ARG A 54 -12.52 -6.16 -14.93
CA ARG A 54 -12.49 -6.98 -13.70
C ARG A 54 -12.12 -6.14 -12.50
N TYR A 55 -11.10 -5.30 -12.61
CA TYR A 55 -10.69 -4.40 -11.54
C TYR A 55 -11.83 -3.46 -11.13
N PHE A 56 -12.41 -2.72 -12.08
CA PHE A 56 -13.48 -1.78 -11.77
C PHE A 56 -14.78 -2.47 -11.31
N LEU A 57 -15.09 -3.66 -11.82
CA LEU A 57 -16.21 -4.45 -11.33
C LEU A 57 -16.03 -4.83 -9.86
N THR A 58 -14.83 -5.26 -9.49
CA THR A 58 -14.47 -5.54 -8.10
C THR A 58 -14.63 -4.29 -7.24
N GLN A 59 -14.07 -3.16 -7.67
CA GLN A 59 -14.19 -1.87 -6.95
C GLN A 59 -15.66 -1.43 -6.82
N THR A 60 -16.48 -1.68 -7.85
CA THR A 60 -17.92 -1.35 -7.82
C THR A 60 -18.64 -2.15 -6.73
N PHE A 61 -18.39 -3.45 -6.61
CA PHE A 61 -18.97 -4.25 -5.55
C PHE A 61 -18.46 -3.85 -4.17
N MET A 62 -17.17 -3.54 -4.03
CA MET A 62 -16.61 -3.07 -2.75
C MET A 62 -17.25 -1.75 -2.30
N GLN A 63 -17.35 -0.76 -3.18
CA GLN A 63 -17.98 0.52 -2.84
C GLN A 63 -19.48 0.38 -2.59
N SER A 64 -20.15 -0.51 -3.31
CA SER A 64 -21.56 -0.85 -3.04
C SER A 64 -21.70 -1.44 -1.64
N ALA A 65 -20.85 -2.39 -1.26
CA ALA A 65 -20.83 -2.99 0.06
C ALA A 65 -20.58 -1.95 1.16
N GLU A 66 -19.63 -1.03 0.97
CA GLU A 66 -19.35 0.06 1.92
C GLU A 66 -20.56 0.96 2.16
N LYS A 67 -21.36 1.23 1.11
CA LYS A 67 -22.63 1.96 1.27
C LYS A 67 -23.65 1.18 2.10
N PHE A 68 -23.76 -0.13 1.91
CA PHE A 68 -24.60 -0.98 2.75
C PHE A 68 -24.13 -0.99 4.21
N VAL A 69 -22.80 -1.06 4.45
CA VAL A 69 -22.23 -0.92 5.81
C VAL A 69 -22.60 0.43 6.43
N ALA A 70 -22.46 1.52 5.69
CA ALA A 70 -22.81 2.85 6.16
C ALA A 70 -24.30 3.02 6.46
N ALA A 71 -25.16 2.27 5.75
CA ALA A 71 -26.61 2.22 5.98
C ALA A 71 -27.02 1.25 7.10
N GLY A 72 -26.07 0.48 7.69
CA GLY A 72 -26.35 -0.54 8.69
C GLY A 72 -26.89 -1.86 8.13
N ASP A 73 -27.03 -2.02 6.80
CA ASP A 73 -27.42 -3.27 6.15
C ASP A 73 -26.21 -4.18 5.94
N LEU A 74 -25.82 -4.87 7.02
CA LEU A 74 -24.66 -5.77 7.01
C LEU A 74 -24.89 -7.00 6.12
N GLU A 75 -26.11 -7.50 5.99
CA GLU A 75 -26.43 -8.60 5.08
C GLU A 75 -26.32 -8.18 3.61
N GLY A 76 -26.76 -6.96 3.28
CA GLY A 76 -26.53 -6.35 1.97
C GLY A 76 -25.07 -6.20 1.65
N ALA A 77 -24.29 -5.73 2.61
CA ALA A 77 -22.83 -5.60 2.49
C ALA A 77 -22.15 -6.96 2.25
N ALA A 78 -22.55 -8.00 3.00
CA ALA A 78 -22.00 -9.35 2.83
C ALA A 78 -22.27 -9.89 1.42
N ARG A 79 -23.48 -9.71 0.87
CA ARG A 79 -23.81 -10.12 -0.50
C ARG A 79 -22.91 -9.44 -1.54
N GLU A 80 -22.67 -8.13 -1.41
CA GLU A 80 -21.85 -7.40 -2.37
C GLU A 80 -20.37 -7.79 -2.24
N PHE A 81 -19.83 -7.96 -1.02
CA PHE A 81 -18.46 -8.47 -0.85
C PHE A 81 -18.31 -9.91 -1.38
N LEU A 82 -19.31 -10.79 -1.24
CA LEU A 82 -19.28 -12.12 -1.84
C LEU A 82 -19.19 -12.04 -3.37
N ARG A 83 -19.99 -11.18 -4.00
CA ARG A 83 -19.90 -10.93 -5.45
C ARG A 83 -18.50 -10.43 -5.86
N ALA A 84 -17.91 -9.55 -5.05
CA ALA A 84 -16.53 -9.11 -5.28
C ALA A 84 -15.53 -10.28 -5.21
N THR A 85 -15.72 -11.24 -4.28
CA THR A 85 -14.86 -12.44 -4.20
C THR A 85 -15.00 -13.40 -5.37
N GLU A 86 -16.16 -13.41 -6.05
CA GLU A 86 -16.36 -14.20 -7.29
C GLU A 86 -15.56 -13.62 -8.45
N VAL A 87 -15.43 -12.29 -8.51
CA VAL A 87 -14.67 -11.59 -9.56
C VAL A 87 -13.17 -11.64 -9.29
N SER A 88 -12.77 -11.45 -8.04
CA SER A 88 -11.38 -11.37 -7.61
C SER A 88 -11.14 -12.18 -6.33
N PRO A 89 -11.01 -13.52 -6.44
CA PRO A 89 -10.96 -14.42 -5.27
C PRO A 89 -9.73 -14.22 -4.38
N ASP A 90 -8.62 -13.77 -4.95
CA ASP A 90 -7.34 -13.63 -4.25
C ASP A 90 -7.07 -12.21 -3.70
N PHE A 91 -8.08 -11.33 -3.73
CA PHE A 91 -7.93 -9.96 -3.26
C PHE A 91 -8.13 -9.90 -1.74
N PRO A 92 -7.05 -9.69 -0.94
CA PRO A 92 -7.11 -9.85 0.51
C PRO A 92 -8.04 -8.82 1.20
N ASP A 93 -8.14 -7.59 0.67
CA ASP A 93 -9.00 -6.54 1.25
C ASP A 93 -10.49 -6.91 1.22
N ILE A 94 -10.95 -7.60 0.16
CA ILE A 94 -12.34 -8.07 0.07
C ILE A 94 -12.62 -9.05 1.20
N ARG A 95 -11.71 -10.02 1.38
CA ARG A 95 -11.82 -11.04 2.42
C ARG A 95 -11.80 -10.42 3.83
N PHE A 96 -10.91 -9.46 4.04
CA PHE A 96 -10.82 -8.73 5.30
C PHE A 96 -12.13 -7.97 5.61
N ASN A 97 -12.65 -7.20 4.66
CA ASN A 97 -13.87 -6.44 4.86
C ASN A 97 -15.10 -7.35 5.02
N LEU A 98 -15.18 -8.47 4.28
CA LEU A 98 -16.22 -9.47 4.46
C LEU A 98 -16.15 -10.10 5.87
N GLY A 99 -14.96 -10.39 6.37
CA GLY A 99 -14.74 -10.85 7.74
C GLY A 99 -15.29 -9.87 8.78
N ARG A 100 -15.01 -8.57 8.62
CA ARG A 100 -15.55 -7.51 9.49
C ARG A 100 -17.07 -7.44 9.46
N VAL A 101 -17.66 -7.61 8.28
CA VAL A 101 -19.12 -7.64 8.14
C VAL A 101 -19.71 -8.86 8.86
N TYR A 102 -19.09 -10.03 8.74
CA TYR A 102 -19.52 -11.22 9.47
C TYR A 102 -19.37 -11.08 11.00
N GLU A 103 -18.31 -10.38 11.48
CA GLU A 103 -18.24 -10.03 12.91
C GLU A 103 -19.41 -9.15 13.35
N GLY A 104 -19.77 -8.17 12.53
CA GLY A 104 -20.93 -7.31 12.81
C GLY A 104 -22.28 -8.06 12.80
N LEU A 105 -22.36 -9.19 12.11
CA LEU A 105 -23.50 -10.10 12.06
C LEU A 105 -23.46 -11.20 13.14
N ASP A 106 -22.47 -11.17 14.03
CA ASP A 106 -22.20 -12.22 15.04
C ASP A 106 -21.92 -13.61 14.43
N ARG A 107 -21.48 -13.63 13.16
CA ARG A 107 -21.11 -14.86 12.43
C ARG A 107 -19.62 -15.12 12.57
N VAL A 108 -19.19 -15.46 13.79
CA VAL A 108 -17.79 -15.52 14.20
C VAL A 108 -16.97 -16.49 13.34
N ASP A 109 -17.45 -17.72 13.11
CA ASP A 109 -16.69 -18.72 12.34
C ASP A 109 -16.51 -18.31 10.87
N ASP A 110 -17.52 -17.66 10.28
CA ASP A 110 -17.42 -17.10 8.93
C ASP A 110 -16.40 -15.97 8.87
N ALA A 111 -16.37 -15.09 9.88
CA ALA A 111 -15.39 -14.03 9.98
C ALA A 111 -13.96 -14.57 10.06
N LEU A 112 -13.72 -15.53 10.96
CA LEU A 112 -12.43 -16.20 11.12
C LEU A 112 -11.97 -16.87 9.82
N ALA A 113 -12.89 -17.51 9.09
CA ALA A 113 -12.58 -18.12 7.79
C ALA A 113 -12.13 -17.07 6.76
N GLN A 114 -12.79 -15.90 6.72
CA GLN A 114 -12.40 -14.85 5.78
C GLN A 114 -11.06 -14.21 6.15
N TYR A 115 -10.79 -13.95 7.42
CA TYR A 115 -9.48 -13.43 7.86
C TYR A 115 -8.35 -14.39 7.53
N ARG A 116 -8.53 -15.70 7.77
CA ARG A 116 -7.54 -16.71 7.39
C ARG A 116 -7.27 -16.73 5.88
N ARG A 117 -8.33 -16.60 5.05
CA ARG A 117 -8.17 -16.50 3.59
C ARG A 117 -7.44 -15.23 3.17
N ALA A 118 -7.75 -14.08 3.79
CA ALA A 118 -7.03 -12.82 3.54
C ALA A 118 -5.53 -12.96 3.84
N ILE A 119 -5.17 -13.60 4.96
CA ILE A 119 -3.80 -13.86 5.36
C ILE A 119 -3.11 -14.85 4.41
N ALA A 120 -3.84 -15.86 3.91
CA ALA A 120 -3.31 -16.82 2.94
C ALA A 120 -2.98 -16.15 1.59
N SER A 121 -3.80 -15.17 1.14
CA SER A 121 -3.54 -14.39 -0.07
C SER A 121 -2.42 -13.35 0.12
N ASN A 122 -2.25 -12.82 1.33
CA ASN A 122 -1.18 -11.89 1.68
C ASN A 122 -0.69 -12.16 3.11
N ALA A 123 0.44 -12.85 3.21
CA ALA A 123 1.04 -13.23 4.49
C ALA A 123 1.43 -12.04 5.38
N HIS A 124 1.64 -10.86 4.81
CA HIS A 124 1.99 -9.63 5.53
C HIS A 124 0.78 -8.71 5.78
N TYR A 125 -0.44 -9.22 5.63
CA TYR A 125 -1.64 -8.41 5.84
C TYR A 125 -1.95 -8.23 7.33
N ASP A 126 -1.30 -7.27 7.95
CA ASP A 126 -1.36 -6.98 9.38
C ASP A 126 -2.77 -6.73 9.92
N HIS A 127 -3.61 -6.01 9.15
CA HIS A 127 -4.99 -5.76 9.56
C HIS A 127 -5.80 -7.05 9.69
N ALA A 128 -5.67 -7.99 8.76
CA ALA A 128 -6.36 -9.27 8.84
C ALA A 128 -5.81 -10.14 9.98
N ARG A 129 -4.50 -10.11 10.24
CA ARG A 129 -3.90 -10.82 11.37
C ARG A 129 -4.37 -10.28 12.72
N SER A 130 -4.39 -8.95 12.87
CA SER A 130 -4.91 -8.31 14.08
C SER A 130 -6.40 -8.64 14.28
N ALA A 131 -7.22 -8.51 13.23
CA ALA A 131 -8.64 -8.84 13.29
C ALA A 131 -8.87 -10.32 13.66
N LEU A 132 -8.09 -11.24 13.08
CA LEU A 132 -8.14 -12.66 13.43
C LEU A 132 -7.88 -12.89 14.93
N ALA A 133 -6.80 -12.30 15.46
CA ALA A 133 -6.42 -12.47 16.87
C ALA A 133 -7.50 -11.93 17.82
N PHE A 134 -8.03 -10.74 17.56
CA PHE A 134 -9.09 -10.15 18.37
C PHE A 134 -10.43 -10.88 18.23
N CYS A 135 -10.77 -11.37 17.05
CA CYS A 135 -11.97 -12.15 16.83
C CYS A 135 -11.90 -13.49 17.59
N LEU A 136 -10.75 -14.18 17.56
CA LEU A 136 -10.51 -15.39 18.33
C LEU A 136 -10.65 -15.15 19.84
N LEU A 137 -10.08 -14.06 20.35
CA LEU A 137 -10.16 -13.71 21.76
C LEU A 137 -11.60 -13.45 22.20
N ARG A 138 -12.38 -12.70 21.41
CA ARG A 138 -13.82 -12.47 21.68
C ARG A 138 -14.66 -13.75 21.61
N ALA A 139 -14.26 -14.69 20.77
CA ALA A 139 -14.88 -16.01 20.67
C ALA A 139 -14.51 -16.95 21.83
N GLY A 140 -13.67 -16.52 22.77
CA GLY A 140 -13.16 -17.36 23.87
C GLY A 140 -12.16 -18.43 23.43
N ARG A 141 -11.66 -18.37 22.18
CA ARG A 141 -10.65 -19.30 21.63
C ARG A 141 -9.24 -18.81 22.02
N ASN A 142 -8.98 -18.80 23.33
CA ASN A 142 -7.85 -18.10 23.92
C ASN A 142 -6.49 -18.62 23.44
N ASP A 143 -6.30 -19.93 23.32
CA ASP A 143 -5.03 -20.50 22.88
C ASP A 143 -4.70 -20.09 21.45
N GLU A 144 -5.68 -20.16 20.55
CA GLU A 144 -5.51 -19.71 19.15
C GLU A 144 -5.27 -18.18 19.06
N ALA A 145 -5.90 -17.40 19.94
CA ALA A 145 -5.68 -15.96 20.01
C ALA A 145 -4.23 -15.65 20.41
N VAL A 146 -3.67 -16.36 21.41
CA VAL A 146 -2.28 -16.21 21.83
C VAL A 146 -1.32 -16.52 20.68
N GLU A 147 -1.55 -17.61 19.95
CA GLU A 147 -0.75 -17.97 18.77
C GLU A 147 -0.82 -16.87 17.67
N ALA A 148 -2.02 -16.35 17.42
CA ALA A 148 -2.22 -15.30 16.42
C ALA A 148 -1.53 -13.97 16.82
N PHE A 149 -1.57 -13.59 18.10
CA PHE A 149 -0.84 -12.43 18.60
C PHE A 149 0.68 -12.64 18.56
N ALA A 150 1.16 -13.83 18.92
CA ALA A 150 2.59 -14.17 18.84
C ALA A 150 3.11 -14.08 17.39
N ALA A 151 2.34 -14.59 16.42
CA ALA A 151 2.67 -14.50 15.00
C ALA A 151 2.70 -13.02 14.52
N LEU A 152 1.80 -12.17 15.03
CA LEU A 152 1.77 -10.75 14.71
C LEU A 152 3.01 -10.02 15.23
N ILE A 153 3.47 -10.35 16.45
CA ILE A 153 4.69 -9.80 17.05
C ILE A 153 5.92 -10.22 16.26
N ALA A 154 6.02 -11.51 15.92
CA ALA A 154 7.14 -12.06 15.17
C ALA A 154 7.34 -11.33 13.82
N LEU A 155 6.24 -11.02 13.14
CA LEU A 155 6.26 -10.29 11.86
C LEU A 155 6.71 -8.83 12.00
N ARG A 156 6.29 -8.18 13.07
CA ARG A 156 6.58 -6.74 13.28
C ARG A 156 7.93 -6.47 13.91
N MET A 157 8.70 -7.50 14.27
CA MET A 157 9.96 -7.39 15.03
C MET A 157 9.85 -6.41 16.22
N ARG A 158 8.65 -6.27 16.81
CA ARG A 158 8.44 -5.39 17.94
C ARG A 158 9.00 -6.04 19.19
N ARG A 159 9.73 -5.27 19.99
CA ARG A 159 9.94 -5.59 21.40
C ARG A 159 8.57 -5.83 22.04
N LEU A 160 8.44 -6.95 22.73
CA LEU A 160 7.30 -7.25 23.58
C LEU A 160 7.02 -6.01 24.44
N SER A 161 5.84 -5.43 24.26
CA SER A 161 5.45 -4.27 25.04
C SER A 161 4.88 -4.74 26.37
N GLU A 162 5.08 -3.96 27.43
CA GLU A 162 4.51 -4.25 28.74
C GLU A 162 2.99 -4.57 28.68
N PRO A 163 2.14 -3.83 27.93
CA PRO A 163 0.74 -4.19 27.76
C PRO A 163 0.52 -5.59 27.16
N TYR A 164 1.39 -6.08 26.29
CA TYR A 164 1.26 -7.43 25.74
C TYR A 164 1.54 -8.50 26.79
N GLU A 165 2.61 -8.34 27.58
CA GLU A 165 2.95 -9.26 28.67
C GLU A 165 1.83 -9.31 29.72
N ASN A 166 1.29 -8.14 30.08
CA ASN A 166 0.14 -8.03 30.99
C ASN A 166 -1.08 -8.75 30.41
N GLY A 167 -1.34 -8.62 29.10
CA GLY A 167 -2.42 -9.31 28.40
C GLY A 167 -2.29 -10.83 28.48
N LEU A 168 -1.09 -11.38 28.27
CA LEU A 168 -0.81 -12.81 28.41
C LEU A 168 -1.04 -13.29 29.85
N GLN A 169 -0.61 -12.51 30.84
CA GLN A 169 -0.81 -12.86 32.24
C GLN A 169 -2.30 -12.90 32.60
N ARG A 170 -3.08 -11.85 32.23
CA ARG A 170 -4.54 -11.80 32.45
C ARG A 170 -5.25 -12.98 31.81
N LEU A 171 -4.80 -13.36 30.61
CA LEU A 171 -5.38 -14.52 29.92
C LEU A 171 -5.16 -15.83 30.68
N ARG A 172 -3.95 -16.03 31.25
CA ARG A 172 -3.63 -17.19 32.13
C ARG A 172 -4.46 -17.22 33.41
N GLU A 173 -4.83 -16.03 33.91
CA GLU A 173 -5.69 -15.85 35.09
C GLU A 173 -7.17 -16.03 34.76
N GLY A 174 -7.53 -16.27 33.50
CA GLY A 174 -8.92 -16.40 33.03
C GLY A 174 -9.67 -15.08 32.86
N GLU A 175 -8.97 -13.94 32.99
CA GLU A 175 -9.52 -12.58 32.91
C GLU A 175 -9.56 -12.08 31.47
N THR A 176 -10.33 -12.76 30.60
CA THR A 176 -10.37 -12.52 29.15
C THR A 176 -10.70 -11.08 28.77
N ALA A 177 -11.63 -10.44 29.52
CA ALA A 177 -11.99 -9.04 29.25
C ALA A 177 -10.83 -8.07 29.50
N GLN A 178 -10.07 -8.28 30.58
CA GLN A 178 -8.89 -7.46 30.90
C GLN A 178 -7.74 -7.76 29.94
N ALA A 179 -7.54 -9.02 29.57
CA ALA A 179 -6.60 -9.41 28.54
C ALA A 179 -6.89 -8.72 27.20
N TYR A 180 -8.16 -8.66 26.81
CA TYR A 180 -8.59 -7.93 25.61
C TYR A 180 -8.16 -6.45 25.65
N GLU A 181 -8.39 -5.76 26.77
CA GLU A 181 -7.98 -4.36 26.91
C GLU A 181 -6.46 -4.19 26.86
N CYS A 182 -5.69 -5.06 27.50
CA CYS A 182 -4.23 -5.05 27.42
C CYS A 182 -3.72 -5.29 25.98
N PHE A 183 -4.30 -6.24 25.26
CA PHE A 183 -3.95 -6.46 23.84
C PHE A 183 -4.41 -5.30 22.97
N ARG A 184 -5.57 -4.71 23.26
CA ARG A 184 -6.04 -3.50 22.56
C ARG A 184 -5.05 -2.36 22.74
N GLU A 185 -4.55 -2.14 23.93
CA GLU A 185 -3.50 -1.15 24.20
C GLU A 185 -2.21 -1.50 23.42
N ALA A 186 -1.77 -2.74 23.47
CA ALA A 186 -0.55 -3.19 22.77
C ALA A 186 -0.63 -3.05 21.24
N PHE A 187 -1.80 -3.30 20.63
CA PHE A 187 -1.93 -3.42 19.19
C PHE A 187 -2.80 -2.35 18.52
N LEU A 188 -3.78 -1.76 19.26
CA LEU A 188 -4.77 -0.83 18.69
C LEU A 188 -4.81 0.53 19.39
N SER A 189 -4.54 0.62 20.71
CA SER A 189 -4.71 1.85 21.51
C SER A 189 -3.46 2.69 21.69
N ALA A 190 -2.30 2.25 21.29
CA ALA A 190 -1.44 3.28 20.78
C ALA A 190 -2.20 3.80 19.54
N PRO A 191 -2.63 5.07 19.45
CA PRO A 191 -2.60 5.73 18.17
C PRO A 191 -1.22 5.37 17.70
N ASN A 192 -1.15 4.59 16.63
CA ASN A 192 0.11 4.04 16.20
C ASN A 192 1.00 5.26 16.11
N LYS A 193 1.79 5.54 17.17
CA LYS A 193 2.62 6.76 17.21
C LYS A 193 3.39 6.81 15.92
N PHE A 194 3.77 5.60 15.45
CA PHE A 194 4.30 5.39 14.13
C PHE A 194 3.33 5.89 13.03
N GLU A 195 2.09 5.43 13.01
CA GLU A 195 1.10 5.82 12.01
C GLU A 195 0.75 7.31 12.11
N GLY A 196 0.66 7.85 13.32
CA GLY A 196 0.47 9.28 13.57
C GLY A 196 1.60 10.11 13.00
N HIS A 197 2.84 9.79 13.38
CA HIS A 197 4.03 10.46 12.86
C HIS A 197 4.18 10.27 11.33
N TYR A 198 3.91 9.08 10.82
CA TYR A 198 3.97 8.81 9.38
C TYR A 198 2.95 9.64 8.58
N ARG A 199 1.68 9.71 9.01
CA ARG A 199 0.65 10.53 8.34
C ARG A 199 0.94 12.01 8.40
N GLU A 200 1.38 12.49 9.57
CA GLU A 200 1.77 13.88 9.75
C GLU A 200 2.96 14.22 8.86
N ALA A 201 3.97 13.36 8.83
CA ALA A 201 5.12 13.53 7.93
C ALA A 201 4.71 13.66 6.46
N LEU A 202 3.82 12.79 5.97
CA LEU A 202 3.32 12.86 4.59
C LEU A 202 2.54 14.15 4.31
N THR A 203 1.78 14.63 5.29
CA THR A 203 1.03 15.89 5.18
C THR A 203 1.98 17.08 5.11
N LEU A 204 3.01 17.09 5.94
CA LEU A 204 4.04 18.12 5.98
C LEU A 204 4.91 18.13 4.71
N LEU A 205 5.25 16.95 4.17
CA LEU A 205 5.95 16.84 2.88
C LEU A 205 5.12 17.43 1.73
N ARG A 206 3.82 17.13 1.69
CA ARG A 206 2.90 17.68 0.66
C ARG A 206 2.74 19.21 0.75
N SER A 207 2.87 19.76 1.95
CA SER A 207 2.81 21.19 2.21
C SER A 207 4.19 21.86 2.22
N GLU A 208 5.24 21.15 1.76
CA GLU A 208 6.63 21.63 1.63
C GLU A 208 7.25 22.11 2.95
N GLN A 209 6.73 21.64 4.10
CA GLN A 209 7.25 21.95 5.43
C GLN A 209 8.32 20.91 5.82
N PHE A 210 9.44 20.91 5.10
CA PHE A 210 10.44 19.83 5.14
C PHE A 210 11.12 19.67 6.49
N GLU A 211 11.42 20.76 7.21
CA GLU A 211 12.02 20.70 8.56
C GLU A 211 11.09 20.00 9.54
N LYS A 212 9.79 20.33 9.52
CA LYS A 212 8.81 19.68 10.38
C LYS A 212 8.59 18.21 9.96
N ALA A 213 8.56 17.96 8.66
CA ALA A 213 8.46 16.61 8.14
C ALA A 213 9.61 15.72 8.64
N LEU A 214 10.83 16.22 8.71
CA LEU A 214 11.98 15.49 9.26
C LEU A 214 11.78 15.09 10.72
N VAL A 215 11.24 15.96 11.55
CA VAL A 215 10.95 15.66 12.96
C VAL A 215 9.99 14.47 13.07
N GLU A 216 8.92 14.50 12.27
CA GLU A 216 7.93 13.43 12.26
C GLU A 216 8.47 12.12 11.65
N LEU A 217 9.29 12.24 10.59
CA LEU A 217 9.95 11.08 9.98
C LEU A 217 10.96 10.44 10.94
N ASP A 218 11.77 11.23 11.62
CA ASP A 218 12.75 10.72 12.60
C ASP A 218 12.03 10.05 13.79
N ALA A 219 10.89 10.59 14.24
CA ALA A 219 10.04 9.95 15.25
C ALA A 219 9.43 8.64 14.74
N ALA A 220 8.96 8.59 13.49
CA ALA A 220 8.44 7.37 12.87
C ALA A 220 9.56 6.31 12.70
N ILE A 221 10.75 6.72 12.27
CA ILE A 221 11.92 5.84 12.12
C ILE A 221 12.36 5.27 13.47
N ALA A 222 12.32 6.06 14.54
CA ALA A 222 12.65 5.59 15.89
C ALA A 222 11.70 4.47 16.35
N LEU A 223 10.44 4.51 15.92
CA LEU A 223 9.43 3.50 16.20
C LEU A 223 9.47 2.31 15.24
N GLY A 224 9.92 2.52 14.01
CA GLY A 224 10.00 1.49 12.97
C GLY A 224 11.19 1.69 12.03
N PRO A 225 12.43 1.32 12.45
CA PRO A 225 13.66 1.66 11.71
C PRO A 225 13.84 0.90 10.39
N ASN A 226 13.03 -0.13 10.14
CA ASN A 226 13.19 -1.02 8.99
C ASN A 226 12.18 -0.78 7.85
N PHE A 227 11.54 0.39 7.81
CA PHE A 227 10.65 0.78 6.71
C PHE A 227 11.40 1.60 5.68
N GLY A 228 11.67 1.02 4.51
CA GLY A 228 12.38 1.67 3.41
C GLY A 228 11.75 2.99 2.96
N ASP A 229 10.40 3.05 2.91
CA ASP A 229 9.66 4.26 2.54
C ASP A 229 9.96 5.45 3.45
N LEU A 230 10.10 5.25 4.77
CA LEU A 230 10.43 6.33 5.70
C LEU A 230 11.79 6.95 5.39
N HIS A 231 12.78 6.09 5.13
CA HIS A 231 14.11 6.55 4.76
C HIS A 231 14.11 7.22 3.39
N ASN A 232 13.26 6.77 2.45
CA ASN A 232 13.06 7.44 1.18
C ASN A 232 12.46 8.84 1.37
N PHE A 233 11.39 8.99 2.13
CA PHE A 233 10.78 10.30 2.42
C PHE A 233 11.71 11.23 3.18
N ARG A 234 12.48 10.67 4.13
CA ARG A 234 13.52 11.43 4.84
C ARG A 234 14.60 11.96 3.88
N GLY A 235 15.02 11.13 2.94
CA GLY A 235 15.97 11.52 1.89
C GLY A 235 15.43 12.65 1.02
N VAL A 236 14.15 12.61 0.64
CA VAL A 236 13.47 13.67 -0.11
C VAL A 236 13.52 14.98 0.70
N ALA A 237 13.05 14.99 1.94
CA ALA A 237 13.03 16.18 2.78
C ALA A 237 14.42 16.79 2.96
N LEU A 238 15.43 15.96 3.20
CA LEU A 238 16.83 16.41 3.33
C LEU A 238 17.37 17.04 2.05
N CYS A 239 17.08 16.45 0.90
CA CYS A 239 17.49 17.00 -0.39
C CYS A 239 16.81 18.35 -0.69
N GLU A 240 15.53 18.51 -0.35
CA GLU A 240 14.82 19.78 -0.51
C GLU A 240 15.40 20.90 0.39
N LEU A 241 15.89 20.53 1.57
CA LEU A 241 16.59 21.44 2.48
C LEU A 241 18.06 21.69 2.09
N GLY A 242 18.52 21.15 0.95
CA GLY A 242 19.91 21.30 0.50
C GLY A 242 20.93 20.38 1.18
N ARG A 243 20.50 19.52 2.11
CA ARG A 243 21.32 18.55 2.83
C ARG A 243 21.50 17.28 2.00
N VAL A 244 22.13 17.43 0.83
CA VAL A 244 22.16 16.38 -0.20
C VAL A 244 22.89 15.12 0.28
N ASP A 245 24.00 15.25 1.01
CA ASP A 245 24.79 14.12 1.49
C ASP A 245 23.99 13.27 2.51
N ASP A 246 23.27 13.92 3.42
CA ASP A 246 22.37 13.24 4.36
C ASP A 246 21.21 12.56 3.63
N GLY A 247 20.71 13.20 2.56
CA GLY A 247 19.70 12.65 1.67
C GLY A 247 20.17 11.36 1.00
N ILE A 248 21.39 11.38 0.43
CA ILE A 248 22.01 10.18 -0.18
C ILE A 248 22.13 9.05 0.83
N ALA A 249 22.58 9.34 2.06
CA ALA A 249 22.66 8.32 3.11
C ALA A 249 21.28 7.71 3.42
N SER A 250 20.22 8.53 3.47
CA SER A 250 18.87 8.09 3.71
C SER A 250 18.34 7.23 2.54
N PHE A 251 18.56 7.62 1.29
CA PHE A 251 18.16 6.82 0.12
C PHE A 251 18.91 5.48 0.05
N ARG A 252 20.22 5.46 0.35
CA ARG A 252 20.98 4.21 0.45
C ARG A 252 20.38 3.26 1.49
N ARG A 253 19.96 3.80 2.63
CA ARG A 253 19.27 3.01 3.65
C ARG A 253 17.92 2.48 3.16
N ALA A 254 17.13 3.30 2.45
CA ALA A 254 15.86 2.90 1.85
C ALA A 254 16.04 1.72 0.88
N VAL A 255 17.03 1.81 -0.04
CA VAL A 255 17.34 0.75 -1.01
C VAL A 255 17.86 -0.52 -0.32
N ALA A 256 18.67 -0.39 0.73
CA ALA A 256 19.15 -1.54 1.49
C ALA A 256 18.04 -2.30 2.22
N LEU A 257 17.02 -1.58 2.70
CA LEU A 257 15.85 -2.17 3.38
C LEU A 257 14.81 -2.73 2.41
N SER A 258 14.70 -2.15 1.23
CA SER A 258 13.73 -2.52 0.21
C SER A 258 14.42 -2.54 -1.16
N PRO A 259 15.12 -3.64 -1.51
CA PRO A 259 15.87 -3.73 -2.75
C PRO A 259 15.03 -3.59 -4.03
N ASP A 260 13.71 -3.80 -3.96
CA ASP A 260 12.80 -3.66 -5.11
C ASP A 260 12.15 -2.27 -5.19
N HIS A 261 12.57 -1.33 -4.34
CA HIS A 261 12.00 0.01 -4.29
C HIS A 261 12.62 0.91 -5.38
N SER A 262 12.11 0.81 -6.59
CA SER A 262 12.60 1.55 -7.78
C SER A 262 12.60 3.08 -7.60
N VAL A 263 11.57 3.62 -6.93
CA VAL A 263 11.49 5.06 -6.64
C VAL A 263 12.62 5.52 -5.72
N ALA A 264 12.98 4.75 -4.70
CA ALA A 264 14.09 5.11 -3.80
C ALA A 264 15.44 5.08 -4.54
N ARG A 265 15.65 4.12 -5.45
CA ARG A 265 16.82 4.10 -6.32
C ARG A 265 16.88 5.29 -7.27
N LEU A 266 15.75 5.65 -7.87
CA LEU A 266 15.67 6.83 -8.73
C LEU A 266 16.03 8.10 -7.95
N ASN A 267 15.47 8.26 -6.75
CA ASN A 267 15.77 9.39 -5.87
C ASN A 267 17.24 9.40 -5.47
N LEU A 268 17.85 8.24 -5.18
CA LEU A 268 19.28 8.11 -4.94
C LEU A 268 20.11 8.60 -6.13
N ALA A 269 19.77 8.16 -7.34
CA ALA A 269 20.46 8.59 -8.54
C ALA A 269 20.38 10.11 -8.74
N PHE A 270 19.21 10.72 -8.54
CA PHE A 270 19.06 12.18 -8.63
C PHE A 270 19.83 12.92 -7.54
N ALA A 271 19.87 12.42 -6.32
CA ALA A 271 20.65 13.01 -5.25
C ALA A 271 22.15 12.94 -5.55
N LEU A 272 22.64 11.80 -6.09
CA LEU A 272 24.02 11.64 -6.53
C LEU A 272 24.39 12.61 -7.68
N LEU A 273 23.48 12.82 -8.64
CA LEU A 273 23.66 13.83 -9.70
C LEU A 273 23.77 15.24 -9.12
N ARG A 274 22.94 15.59 -8.16
CA ARG A 274 23.01 16.90 -7.45
C ARG A 274 24.30 17.07 -6.71
N ALA A 275 24.83 16.00 -6.10
CA ALA A 275 26.14 16.00 -5.42
C ALA A 275 27.34 16.04 -6.39
N GLY A 276 27.14 15.80 -7.68
CA GLY A 276 28.20 15.69 -8.68
C GLY A 276 28.92 14.34 -8.69
N LEU A 277 28.33 13.32 -8.06
CA LEU A 277 28.84 11.96 -8.00
C LEU A 277 28.35 11.17 -9.23
N PHE A 278 28.78 11.58 -10.40
CA PHE A 278 28.27 11.13 -11.70
C PHE A 278 28.46 9.62 -11.94
N LYS A 279 29.60 9.06 -11.55
CA LYS A 279 29.85 7.62 -11.70
C LYS A 279 28.94 6.76 -10.86
N ASP A 280 28.69 7.18 -9.62
CA ASP A 280 27.76 6.47 -8.73
C ASP A 280 26.32 6.59 -9.24
N ALA A 281 25.95 7.76 -9.74
CA ALA A 281 24.63 7.98 -10.33
C ALA A 281 24.42 7.12 -11.59
N GLU A 282 25.43 7.00 -12.46
CA GLU A 282 25.40 6.14 -13.64
C GLU A 282 25.13 4.68 -13.25
N HIS A 283 25.86 4.16 -12.28
CA HIS A 283 25.70 2.81 -11.78
C HIS A 283 24.28 2.54 -11.25
N VAL A 284 23.77 3.44 -10.40
CA VAL A 284 22.42 3.32 -9.85
C VAL A 284 21.33 3.40 -10.93
N LEU A 285 21.50 4.25 -11.96
CA LEU A 285 20.57 4.34 -13.08
C LEU A 285 20.59 3.06 -13.93
N GLU A 286 21.75 2.44 -14.12
CA GLU A 286 21.86 1.14 -14.81
C GLU A 286 21.15 0.03 -14.02
N GLU A 287 21.29 -0.01 -12.68
CA GLU A 287 20.54 -0.93 -11.82
C GLU A 287 19.02 -0.75 -11.95
N VAL A 288 18.53 0.50 -12.01
CA VAL A 288 17.11 0.79 -12.22
C VAL A 288 16.64 0.20 -13.55
N LEU A 289 17.42 0.38 -14.63
CA LEU A 289 17.05 -0.11 -15.96
C LEU A 289 17.16 -1.64 -16.10
N VAL A 290 17.97 -2.29 -15.28
CA VAL A 290 17.99 -3.77 -15.21
C VAL A 290 16.67 -4.29 -14.63
N GLN A 291 16.12 -3.61 -13.62
CA GLN A 291 14.86 -4.00 -13.00
C GLN A 291 13.63 -3.55 -13.80
N GLU A 292 13.67 -2.33 -14.30
CA GLU A 292 12.59 -1.69 -15.06
C GLU A 292 13.14 -1.14 -16.40
N PRO A 293 13.29 -1.99 -17.42
CA PRO A 293 13.86 -1.55 -18.71
C PRO A 293 13.07 -0.44 -19.41
N SER A 294 11.79 -0.29 -19.07
CA SER A 294 10.89 0.72 -19.63
C SER A 294 10.90 2.05 -18.86
N GLN A 295 11.77 2.21 -17.83
CA GLN A 295 11.83 3.43 -17.02
C GLN A 295 12.46 4.58 -17.82
N SER A 296 11.60 5.40 -18.45
CA SER A 296 11.98 6.46 -19.38
C SER A 296 12.85 7.55 -18.74
N VAL A 297 12.60 7.88 -17.47
CA VAL A 297 13.34 8.92 -16.74
C VAL A 297 14.78 8.46 -16.46
N ALA A 298 14.97 7.19 -16.05
CA ALA A 298 16.30 6.63 -15.83
C ALA A 298 17.09 6.56 -17.15
N SER A 299 16.45 6.09 -18.23
CA SER A 299 17.05 6.02 -19.56
C SER A 299 17.51 7.40 -20.07
N ALA A 300 16.65 8.40 -19.97
CA ALA A 300 16.97 9.76 -20.40
C ALA A 300 18.14 10.35 -19.59
N LYS A 301 18.16 10.17 -18.27
CA LYS A 301 19.25 10.67 -17.42
C LYS A 301 20.57 9.95 -17.64
N LEU A 302 20.54 8.66 -17.90
CA LEU A 302 21.73 7.89 -18.25
C LEU A 302 22.31 8.35 -19.60
N GLU A 303 21.48 8.64 -20.57
CA GLU A 303 21.90 9.18 -21.86
C GLU A 303 22.51 10.59 -21.72
N GLU A 304 21.87 11.47 -20.92
CA GLU A 304 22.41 12.80 -20.62
C GLU A 304 23.80 12.72 -19.97
N LEU A 305 24.01 11.75 -19.05
CA LEU A 305 25.33 11.52 -18.43
C LEU A 305 26.37 11.05 -19.45
N LYS A 306 26.03 10.03 -20.26
CA LYS A 306 26.94 9.46 -21.26
C LYS A 306 27.31 10.46 -22.38
N THR A 307 26.39 11.36 -22.71
CA THR A 307 26.65 12.43 -23.72
C THR A 307 27.34 13.67 -23.15
N GLY A 308 27.64 13.71 -21.85
CA GLY A 308 28.32 14.84 -21.19
C GLY A 308 27.43 16.07 -20.96
N ARG A 309 26.15 16.04 -21.32
CA ARG A 309 25.23 17.21 -21.22
C ARG A 309 25.04 17.68 -19.78
N ILE A 310 25.09 16.79 -18.79
CA ILE A 310 24.95 17.15 -17.36
C ILE A 310 26.24 17.83 -16.85
N ALA A 311 27.42 17.47 -17.34
CA ALA A 311 28.70 18.11 -16.94
C ALA A 311 28.83 19.53 -17.46
N ASP A 312 28.26 19.84 -18.63
CA ASP A 312 28.35 21.16 -19.26
C ASP A 312 27.43 22.21 -18.60
N THR A 313 26.27 21.82 -18.07
CA THR A 313 25.37 22.76 -17.42
C THR A 313 25.93 23.37 -16.15
N ARG A 314 26.83 22.69 -15.41
CA ARG A 314 27.53 23.26 -14.25
C ARG A 314 28.70 24.20 -14.64
N ARG A 315 29.34 23.99 -15.77
CA ARG A 315 30.33 24.94 -16.28
C ARG A 315 29.71 26.27 -16.72
N ALA A 316 28.44 26.22 -17.19
CA ALA A 316 27.69 27.40 -17.57
C ALA A 316 27.17 28.20 -16.37
N THR A 317 26.72 27.52 -15.28
CA THR A 317 26.20 28.16 -14.06
C THR A 317 27.29 28.56 -13.05
N GLY A 318 28.46 27.95 -13.10
CA GLY A 318 29.61 28.27 -12.23
C GLY A 318 30.42 29.53 -12.63
N ARG A 319 30.10 30.20 -13.74
CA ARG A 319 30.76 31.45 -14.16
C ARG A 319 30.06 32.73 -13.63
N GLY A 320 29.09 32.63 -12.74
CA GLY A 320 28.30 33.75 -12.25
C GLY A 320 28.50 34.18 -10.80
N VAL A 321 29.45 33.61 -10.04
CA VAL A 321 29.77 34.06 -8.66
C VAL A 321 31.26 34.23 -8.49
N ALA A 322 31.79 35.27 -9.12
CA ALA A 322 33.08 35.86 -8.78
C ALA A 322 33.00 37.34 -9.18
N ARG A 323 32.39 38.14 -8.28
CA ARG A 323 32.79 39.54 -7.97
C ARG A 323 32.00 40.04 -6.77
#